data_80e11149b7c4cca44863f227b4bf8d91
#
_entry.id   80e11149b7c4cca44863f227b4bf8d91
#
_cell.length_a   1.000
_cell.length_b   1.000
_cell.length_c   1.000
_cell.angle_alpha   90.00
_cell.angle_beta   90.00
_cell.angle_gamma   90.00
#
_symmetry.space_group_name_H-M   'P 1'
#
loop_
_entity.id
_entity.type
_entity.pdbx_description
1 polymer ?
#
loop_
_entity_poly.entity_id
_entity_poly.type
_entity_poly.pdbx_seq_one_letter_code
_entity_poly.pdbx_strand_id
1 'polypeptide(L)'
;ILNKSSMERGFGHGTVYKTVTYELEPNNNEYFGNIDPRSLRKKKPMEEVKEEDVTVSTTTTTTTGNKTTFGSDSDSDTDKSDNDDIKKETDNNTMIQSVDSSYVEDPDLEAVKLLFPSLDRDGLPPIGLKVHEGEAICCIIDQSTGKGRMKKHKSNEPAYIDEVKLISENKVRIKLRFNRNPIVGDKFSSRHGQKGVCSVLWPQRDMPFTESGMTPDIIINPHAFPSRMTIGMLVESMAGKAGACHG
;
A
#
# COMPACT_ATOMS: atom_id res chain seq x y z
N ILE A 1 -8.88 22.86 21.87
CA ILE A 1 -9.46 21.50 21.93
C ILE A 1 -9.88 21.12 20.53
N LEU A 2 -9.49 19.94 20.08
CA LEU A 2 -9.91 19.38 18.80
C LEU A 2 -10.88 18.23 19.01
N ASN A 3 -11.85 18.14 18.10
CA ASN A 3 -12.75 16.98 18.04
C ASN A 3 -12.01 15.79 17.42
N LYS A 4 -11.89 14.70 18.17
CA LYS A 4 -11.18 13.49 17.75
C LYS A 4 -11.80 12.88 16.48
N SER A 5 -13.12 12.83 16.39
CA SER A 5 -13.80 12.29 15.20
C SER A 5 -13.60 13.15 13.96
N SER A 6 -13.52 14.47 14.13
CA SER A 6 -13.20 15.38 13.00
C SER A 6 -11.77 15.17 12.52
N MET A 7 -10.82 15.00 13.43
CA MET A 7 -9.45 14.66 13.11
C MET A 7 -9.36 13.31 12.38
N GLU A 8 -10.04 12.28 12.86
CA GLU A 8 -10.06 10.95 12.24
C GLU A 8 -10.68 10.98 10.83
N ARG A 9 -11.58 11.92 10.55
CA ARG A 9 -12.13 12.17 9.20
C ARG A 9 -11.24 13.00 8.28
N GLY A 10 -10.07 13.44 8.76
CA GLY A 10 -9.08 14.15 7.96
C GLY A 10 -8.93 15.64 8.28
N PHE A 11 -9.57 16.15 9.33
CA PHE A 11 -9.40 17.55 9.74
C PHE A 11 -7.95 17.82 10.17
N GLY A 12 -7.35 18.86 9.58
CA GLY A 12 -5.99 19.28 9.88
C GLY A 12 -4.88 18.33 9.37
N HIS A 13 -5.22 17.30 8.62
CA HIS A 13 -4.22 16.40 8.02
C HIS A 13 -3.41 17.13 6.96
N GLY A 14 -2.10 16.91 6.98
CA GLY A 14 -1.17 17.45 6.00
C GLY A 14 -0.43 16.34 5.27
N THR A 15 -0.09 16.59 4.02
CA THR A 15 0.78 15.71 3.23
C THR A 15 1.99 16.49 2.79
N VAL A 16 3.17 15.98 3.09
CA VAL A 16 4.44 16.55 2.70
C VAL A 16 5.10 15.65 1.66
N TYR A 17 5.50 16.25 0.55
CA TYR A 17 6.24 15.56 -0.50
C TYR A 17 7.71 15.92 -0.44
N LYS A 18 8.57 14.93 -0.50
CA LYS A 18 10.01 15.09 -0.60
C LYS A 18 10.52 14.31 -1.80
N THR A 19 11.18 15.01 -2.70
CA THR A 19 11.80 14.38 -3.87
C THR A 19 13.27 14.10 -3.58
N VAL A 20 13.69 12.87 -3.83
CA VAL A 20 15.08 12.44 -3.72
C VAL A 20 15.53 11.97 -5.10
N THR A 21 16.69 12.44 -5.52
CA THR A 21 17.29 12.04 -6.79
C THR A 21 18.55 11.22 -6.50
N TYR A 22 18.63 10.07 -7.12
CA TYR A 22 19.82 9.22 -7.08
C TYR A 22 20.45 9.21 -8.46
N GLU A 23 21.75 9.40 -8.51
CA GLU A 23 22.56 9.44 -9.72
C GLU A 23 23.72 8.46 -9.57
N LEU A 24 23.94 7.67 -10.62
CA LEU A 24 25.07 6.76 -10.72
C LEU A 24 26.31 7.51 -11.22
N GLU A 25 27.45 7.20 -10.67
CA GLU A 25 28.70 7.78 -11.13
C GLU A 25 29.13 7.13 -12.46
N PRO A 26 29.33 7.91 -13.53
CA PRO A 26 29.58 7.36 -14.86
C PRO A 26 30.90 6.56 -14.94
N ASN A 27 31.80 6.73 -13.97
CA ASN A 27 33.11 6.07 -13.93
C ASN A 27 33.08 4.71 -13.21
N ASN A 28 32.00 4.34 -12.54
CA ASN A 28 31.99 3.19 -11.63
C ASN A 28 31.29 1.94 -12.19
N ASN A 29 30.94 1.88 -13.47
CA ASN A 29 30.18 0.75 -14.04
C ASN A 29 29.03 0.26 -13.13
N GLU A 30 28.32 1.19 -12.53
CA GLU A 30 27.19 0.93 -11.64
C GLU A 30 25.88 0.98 -12.44
N TYR A 31 24.89 0.17 -12.04
CA TYR A 31 23.54 0.23 -12.59
C TYR A 31 22.49 -0.01 -11.49
N PHE A 32 21.26 0.46 -11.72
CA PHE A 32 20.14 0.13 -10.85
C PHE A 32 19.71 -1.31 -11.09
N GLY A 33 19.62 -2.10 -10.03
CA GLY A 33 19.23 -3.50 -10.11
C GLY A 33 19.15 -4.15 -8.75
N ASN A 34 18.37 -5.24 -8.64
CA ASN A 34 18.15 -5.97 -7.40
C ASN A 34 18.39 -7.48 -7.56
N ILE A 35 18.89 -7.91 -8.68
CA ILE A 35 19.17 -9.31 -8.96
C ILE A 35 20.58 -9.64 -8.48
N ASP A 36 20.75 -10.71 -7.68
CA ASP A 36 22.09 -11.19 -7.32
C ASP A 36 22.77 -11.77 -8.58
N PRO A 37 23.83 -11.14 -9.08
CA PRO A 37 24.53 -11.60 -10.28
C PRO A 37 25.10 -13.02 -10.16
N ARG A 38 25.25 -13.52 -8.93
CA ARG A 38 25.71 -14.89 -8.67
C ARG A 38 24.62 -15.91 -8.93
N SER A 39 23.34 -15.53 -8.78
CA SER A 39 22.23 -16.41 -9.08
C SER A 39 22.07 -16.67 -10.58
N LEU A 40 22.53 -15.76 -11.42
CA LEU A 40 22.50 -15.87 -12.88
C LEU A 40 23.61 -16.78 -13.45
N ARG A 41 24.66 -17.06 -12.69
CA ARG A 41 25.83 -17.83 -13.17
C ARG A 41 25.71 -19.35 -13.00
N LYS A 42 24.59 -19.88 -12.53
CA LYS A 42 24.40 -21.31 -12.26
C LYS A 42 23.52 -22.01 -13.28
N LYS A 43 23.82 -21.94 -14.57
CA LYS A 43 23.47 -23.02 -15.50
C LYS A 43 24.77 -23.68 -15.95
N LYS A 44 25.14 -24.82 -15.32
CA LYS A 44 26.00 -25.80 -15.96
C LYS A 44 25.28 -26.30 -17.21
N PRO A 45 25.97 -26.51 -18.34
CA PRO A 45 25.38 -27.19 -19.48
C PRO A 45 24.88 -28.54 -19.02
N MET A 46 23.63 -28.88 -19.36
CA MET A 46 23.14 -30.26 -19.24
C MET A 46 24.09 -31.15 -20.04
N GLU A 47 24.75 -32.09 -19.37
CA GLU A 47 25.47 -33.17 -20.01
C GLU A 47 24.44 -33.90 -20.91
N GLU A 48 24.77 -33.98 -22.19
CA GLU A 48 24.05 -34.82 -23.16
C GLU A 48 23.96 -36.22 -22.59
N VAL A 49 22.75 -36.63 -22.23
CA VAL A 49 22.44 -38.04 -21.91
C VAL A 49 22.56 -38.80 -23.23
N LYS A 50 23.64 -39.58 -23.36
CA LYS A 50 23.77 -40.53 -24.43
C LYS A 50 22.60 -41.51 -24.36
N GLU A 51 21.84 -41.58 -25.45
CA GLU A 51 20.87 -42.60 -25.69
C GLU A 51 21.56 -43.96 -25.66
N GLU A 52 21.42 -44.71 -24.56
CA GLU A 52 21.69 -46.16 -24.53
C GLU A 52 20.37 -46.89 -24.78
N ASP A 53 20.42 -47.77 -25.77
CA ASP A 53 19.42 -48.70 -26.22
C ASP A 53 18.64 -49.35 -25.04
N VAL A 54 17.35 -49.12 -24.95
CA VAL A 54 16.45 -49.91 -24.14
C VAL A 54 15.58 -50.76 -25.07
N THR A 55 15.99 -52.03 -25.20
CA THR A 55 15.22 -53.10 -25.77
C THR A 55 13.86 -53.24 -25.06
N VAL A 56 12.83 -53.20 -25.89
CA VAL A 56 11.44 -53.46 -25.54
C VAL A 56 11.28 -54.86 -25.02
N SER A 57 10.81 -55.04 -23.79
CA SER A 57 10.18 -56.30 -23.32
C SER A 57 8.75 -55.99 -22.89
N THR A 58 7.85 -56.36 -23.77
CA THR A 58 6.42 -56.43 -23.59
C THR A 58 6.07 -57.47 -22.53
N THR A 59 5.46 -57.07 -21.45
CA THR A 59 4.76 -58.01 -20.55
C THR A 59 3.34 -57.52 -20.33
N THR A 60 2.45 -58.20 -21.01
CA THR A 60 1.00 -58.17 -20.85
C THR A 60 0.62 -58.84 -19.51
N THR A 61 -0.09 -58.17 -18.66
CA THR A 61 -0.82 -58.86 -17.58
C THR A 61 -2.22 -58.27 -17.45
N THR A 62 -3.12 -59.21 -17.68
CA THR A 62 -4.57 -59.12 -17.77
C THR A 62 -5.20 -59.03 -16.38
N THR A 63 -6.18 -58.17 -16.28
CA THR A 63 -7.48 -58.26 -15.57
C THR A 63 -7.62 -59.17 -14.34
N THR A 64 -8.19 -58.64 -13.29
CA THR A 64 -9.50 -59.16 -12.75
C THR A 64 -10.08 -58.17 -11.73
N GLY A 65 -11.36 -57.91 -11.91
CA GLY A 65 -12.18 -57.13 -11.00
C GLY A 65 -12.65 -57.94 -9.79
N ASN A 66 -13.09 -57.27 -8.79
CA ASN A 66 -14.17 -57.76 -7.93
C ASN A 66 -14.94 -56.61 -7.26
N LYS A 67 -16.23 -56.73 -7.45
CA LYS A 67 -17.37 -56.05 -6.81
C LYS A 67 -17.62 -56.66 -5.44
N THR A 68 -18.07 -55.87 -4.49
CA THR A 68 -19.10 -56.17 -3.44
C THR A 68 -19.29 -54.90 -2.61
N THR A 69 -20.36 -54.25 -2.60
CA THR A 69 -21.77 -54.33 -2.16
C THR A 69 -21.96 -54.38 -0.64
N PHE A 70 -22.91 -53.53 -0.19
CA PHE A 70 -23.76 -53.54 1.00
C PHE A 70 -23.13 -53.07 2.32
N GLY A 71 -23.81 -52.35 3.15
CA GLY A 71 -25.21 -51.96 3.40
C GLY A 71 -25.22 -50.93 4.53
N SER A 72 -26.11 -50.11 4.51
CA SER A 72 -27.41 -49.98 5.21
C SER A 72 -27.33 -49.61 6.67
N ASP A 73 -28.11 -48.60 6.96
CA ASP A 73 -29.06 -48.31 8.02
C ASP A 73 -28.50 -47.46 9.19
N SER A 74 -29.18 -46.55 9.78
CA SER A 74 -30.57 -46.06 9.79
C SER A 74 -30.64 -44.87 10.75
N ASP A 75 -31.55 -43.98 10.48
CA ASP A 75 -32.46 -43.23 11.41
C ASP A 75 -31.85 -42.32 12.48
N SER A 76 -32.34 -41.18 12.76
CA SER A 76 -33.70 -40.59 12.75
C SER A 76 -33.66 -39.09 13.13
N ASP A 77 -34.60 -38.40 12.57
CA ASP A 77 -35.52 -37.42 13.12
C ASP A 77 -35.12 -35.99 13.49
N THR A 78 -35.76 -35.13 12.71
CA THR A 78 -36.61 -33.98 13.02
C THR A 78 -35.99 -32.76 13.69
N ASP A 79 -36.03 -31.58 13.06
CA ASP A 79 -37.13 -30.65 13.12
C ASP A 79 -37.04 -29.52 12.12
N LYS A 80 -38.22 -29.14 11.68
CA LYS A 80 -38.57 -28.09 10.73
C LYS A 80 -38.36 -26.68 11.31
N SER A 81 -37.98 -25.72 10.49
CA SER A 81 -38.77 -24.48 10.32
C SER A 81 -38.26 -23.65 9.16
N ASP A 82 -39.09 -23.49 8.20
CA ASP A 82 -39.55 -22.32 7.46
C ASP A 82 -38.58 -21.50 6.63
N ASN A 83 -38.76 -21.67 5.37
CA ASN A 83 -38.76 -20.80 4.19
C ASN A 83 -38.68 -19.30 4.45
N ASP A 84 -37.78 -18.67 3.73
CA ASP A 84 -38.16 -17.51 2.92
C ASP A 84 -37.34 -17.47 1.63
N ASP A 85 -38.06 -17.60 0.55
CA ASP A 85 -37.66 -17.46 -0.84
C ASP A 85 -37.14 -16.05 -1.11
N ILE A 86 -35.87 -15.88 -1.45
CA ILE A 86 -35.39 -14.74 -2.21
C ILE A 86 -34.89 -15.22 -3.56
N LYS A 87 -35.72 -14.94 -4.56
CA LYS A 87 -35.47 -15.10 -5.99
C LYS A 87 -34.15 -14.46 -6.36
N LYS A 88 -33.27 -15.31 -6.91
CA LYS A 88 -32.14 -14.84 -7.70
C LYS A 88 -32.65 -14.40 -9.06
N GLU A 89 -32.65 -13.13 -9.31
CA GLU A 89 -32.63 -12.58 -10.66
C GLU A 89 -31.22 -12.69 -11.20
N THR A 90 -31.10 -13.51 -12.21
CA THR A 90 -29.95 -13.60 -13.12
C THR A 90 -30.14 -12.53 -14.17
N ASP A 91 -29.32 -11.51 -14.15
CA ASP A 91 -29.12 -10.62 -15.31
C ASP A 91 -27.64 -10.52 -15.64
N ASN A 92 -27.33 -11.22 -16.68
CA ASN A 92 -26.72 -10.78 -17.94
C ASN A 92 -25.32 -10.14 -17.91
N ASN A 93 -24.39 -11.01 -18.28
CA ASN A 93 -23.55 -10.82 -19.48
C ASN A 93 -22.93 -9.44 -19.66
N THR A 94 -21.85 -9.20 -18.93
CA THR A 94 -20.82 -8.33 -19.45
C THR A 94 -19.66 -9.23 -19.86
N MET A 95 -19.53 -9.44 -21.17
CA MET A 95 -18.34 -10.01 -21.78
C MET A 95 -17.14 -9.14 -21.38
N ILE A 96 -16.44 -9.56 -20.37
CA ILE A 96 -15.06 -9.15 -20.18
C ILE A 96 -14.29 -9.90 -21.24
N GLN A 97 -13.95 -9.19 -22.32
CA GLN A 97 -12.99 -9.66 -23.29
C GLN A 97 -11.76 -10.13 -22.52
N SER A 98 -11.50 -11.39 -22.63
CA SER A 98 -10.24 -11.99 -22.21
C SER A 98 -9.11 -11.20 -22.87
N VAL A 99 -8.42 -10.41 -22.09
CA VAL A 99 -7.11 -9.88 -22.48
C VAL A 99 -6.24 -11.11 -22.66
N ASP A 100 -5.86 -11.38 -23.88
CA ASP A 100 -4.88 -12.38 -24.25
C ASP A 100 -3.63 -12.19 -23.37
N SER A 101 -3.53 -12.95 -22.32
CA SER A 101 -2.32 -13.07 -21.50
C SER A 101 -1.38 -14.06 -22.19
N SER A 102 -0.88 -13.70 -23.35
CA SER A 102 0.27 -14.37 -23.95
C SER A 102 1.59 -13.84 -23.37
N TYR A 103 1.60 -13.46 -22.10
CA TYR A 103 2.84 -13.40 -21.34
C TYR A 103 3.16 -14.84 -20.96
N VAL A 104 4.00 -15.49 -21.75
CA VAL A 104 4.72 -16.68 -21.36
C VAL A 104 5.53 -16.29 -20.13
N GLU A 105 5.05 -16.63 -18.94
CA GLU A 105 5.85 -16.58 -17.72
C GLU A 105 6.98 -17.58 -17.95
N ASP A 106 8.18 -17.07 -18.20
CA ASP A 106 9.39 -17.89 -18.25
C ASP A 106 9.53 -18.61 -16.90
N PRO A 107 9.37 -19.94 -16.82
CA PRO A 107 9.45 -20.68 -15.57
C PRO A 107 10.83 -20.58 -14.88
N ASP A 108 11.84 -20.10 -15.59
CA ASP A 108 13.19 -19.82 -15.07
C ASP A 108 13.28 -18.50 -14.27
N LEU A 109 12.21 -17.69 -14.25
CA LEU A 109 12.20 -16.40 -13.57
C LEU A 109 12.01 -16.49 -12.05
N GLU A 110 11.42 -17.56 -11.54
CA GLU A 110 11.21 -17.77 -10.11
C GLU A 110 12.50 -18.13 -9.34
N ALA A 111 13.52 -18.60 -10.03
CA ALA A 111 14.80 -19.00 -9.40
C ALA A 111 15.77 -17.86 -9.14
N VAL A 112 15.42 -16.62 -9.54
CA VAL A 112 16.32 -15.45 -9.39
C VAL A 112 16.23 -14.89 -7.98
N LYS A 113 17.33 -14.96 -7.24
CA LYS A 113 17.40 -14.42 -5.89
C LYS A 113 17.55 -12.90 -5.91
N LEU A 114 16.57 -12.22 -5.28
CA LEU A 114 16.63 -10.78 -5.05
C LEU A 114 17.56 -10.47 -3.87
N LEU A 115 18.32 -9.38 -3.97
CA LEU A 115 19.17 -8.87 -2.89
C LEU A 115 18.31 -8.24 -1.77
N PHE A 116 17.27 -7.51 -2.15
CA PHE A 116 16.35 -6.84 -1.25
C PHE A 116 14.90 -7.17 -1.64
N PRO A 117 14.15 -7.89 -0.79
CA PRO A 117 12.78 -8.33 -1.12
C PRO A 117 11.78 -7.19 -1.28
N SER A 118 12.06 -6.01 -0.72
CA SER A 118 11.19 -4.83 -0.79
C SER A 118 11.30 -4.03 -2.08
N LEU A 119 12.26 -4.37 -2.93
CA LEU A 119 12.52 -3.68 -4.20
C LEU A 119 12.23 -4.60 -5.38
N ASP A 120 11.80 -4.01 -6.49
CA ASP A 120 11.61 -4.71 -7.75
C ASP A 120 12.95 -5.17 -8.37
N ARG A 121 12.90 -5.94 -9.44
CA ARG A 121 14.10 -6.49 -10.12
C ARG A 121 15.02 -5.42 -10.67
N ASP A 122 14.46 -4.28 -11.03
CA ASP A 122 15.17 -3.09 -11.50
C ASP A 122 15.90 -2.31 -10.39
N GLY A 123 15.78 -2.77 -9.13
CA GLY A 123 16.38 -2.12 -7.97
C GLY A 123 15.65 -0.89 -7.48
N LEU A 124 14.44 -0.65 -7.99
CA LEU A 124 13.59 0.48 -7.62
C LEU A 124 12.41 0.01 -6.75
N PRO A 125 11.83 0.90 -5.95
CA PRO A 125 10.71 0.54 -5.09
C PRO A 125 9.39 0.59 -5.88
N PRO A 126 8.45 -0.32 -5.64
CA PRO A 126 7.11 -0.21 -6.21
C PRO A 126 6.38 1.01 -5.64
N ILE A 127 5.53 1.63 -6.47
CA ILE A 127 4.69 2.76 -6.08
C ILE A 127 3.69 2.28 -5.01
N GLY A 128 3.50 3.09 -3.97
CA GLY A 128 2.63 2.75 -2.83
C GLY A 128 3.34 2.01 -1.69
N LEU A 129 4.57 1.56 -1.88
CA LEU A 129 5.35 0.92 -0.81
C LEU A 129 5.52 1.88 0.37
N LYS A 130 5.23 1.38 1.57
CA LYS A 130 5.55 2.06 2.82
C LYS A 130 6.97 1.73 3.23
N VAL A 131 7.78 2.76 3.46
CA VAL A 131 9.21 2.64 3.79
C VAL A 131 9.46 3.19 5.18
N HIS A 132 10.08 2.39 6.04
CA HIS A 132 10.49 2.77 7.39
C HIS A 132 11.96 3.19 7.42
N GLU A 133 12.39 3.74 8.56
CA GLU A 133 13.78 4.10 8.77
C GLU A 133 14.72 2.91 8.54
N GLY A 134 15.77 3.12 7.79
CA GLY A 134 16.79 2.09 7.49
C GLY A 134 16.44 1.14 6.35
N GLU A 135 15.21 1.13 5.85
CA GLU A 135 14.81 0.31 4.70
C GLU A 135 15.36 0.82 3.38
N ALA A 136 15.45 -0.08 2.41
CA ALA A 136 16.00 0.22 1.09
C ALA A 136 15.02 1.07 0.28
N ILE A 137 15.52 2.18 -0.29
CA ILE A 137 14.79 3.01 -1.26
C ILE A 137 15.23 2.65 -2.68
N CYS A 138 16.49 2.37 -2.92
CA CYS A 138 16.95 1.83 -4.20
C CYS A 138 18.21 0.97 -3.99
N CYS A 139 18.43 0.06 -4.92
CA CYS A 139 19.58 -0.79 -4.97
C CYS A 139 20.43 -0.45 -6.20
N ILE A 140 21.73 -0.35 -5.98
CA ILE A 140 22.75 -0.09 -7.00
C ILE A 140 23.70 -1.27 -7.00
N ILE A 141 23.91 -1.88 -8.16
CA ILE A 141 24.82 -3.00 -8.34
C ILE A 141 26.06 -2.49 -9.07
N ASP A 142 27.21 -2.81 -8.51
CA ASP A 142 28.49 -2.62 -9.16
C ASP A 142 28.76 -3.81 -10.09
N GLN A 143 28.84 -3.56 -11.37
CA GLN A 143 29.05 -4.59 -12.41
C GLN A 143 30.38 -5.32 -12.26
N SER A 144 31.41 -4.65 -11.75
CA SER A 144 32.74 -5.21 -11.60
C SER A 144 32.81 -6.21 -10.44
N THR A 145 32.23 -5.86 -9.29
CA THR A 145 32.27 -6.70 -8.07
C THR A 145 31.05 -7.60 -7.91
N GLY A 146 29.96 -7.30 -8.60
CA GLY A 146 28.66 -7.98 -8.45
C GLY A 146 28.02 -7.76 -7.07
N LYS A 147 28.45 -6.73 -6.33
CA LYS A 147 27.89 -6.41 -5.02
C LYS A 147 26.79 -5.36 -5.14
N GLY A 148 25.65 -5.64 -4.51
CA GLY A 148 24.57 -4.69 -4.38
C GLY A 148 24.77 -3.75 -3.19
N ARG A 149 24.55 -2.46 -3.41
CA ARG A 149 24.57 -1.41 -2.39
C ARG A 149 23.23 -0.73 -2.32
N MET A 150 22.57 -0.76 -1.16
CA MET A 150 21.28 -0.10 -0.99
C MET A 150 21.43 1.35 -0.53
N LYS A 151 20.57 2.22 -1.03
CA LYS A 151 20.33 3.55 -0.48
C LYS A 151 19.16 3.46 0.50
N LYS A 152 19.40 3.83 1.77
CA LYS A 152 18.45 3.70 2.87
C LYS A 152 17.60 4.93 3.05
N HIS A 153 16.37 4.73 3.53
CA HIS A 153 15.56 5.81 4.09
C HIS A 153 16.18 6.30 5.41
N LYS A 154 16.50 7.61 5.47
CA LYS A 154 17.23 8.20 6.60
C LYS A 154 16.33 8.92 7.61
N SER A 155 15.05 9.06 7.31
CA SER A 155 14.11 9.76 8.19
C SER A 155 13.45 8.80 9.14
N ASN A 156 13.27 9.20 10.40
CA ASN A 156 12.52 8.44 11.40
C ASN A 156 11.02 8.37 11.08
N GLU A 157 10.51 9.29 10.22
CA GLU A 157 9.12 9.28 9.78
C GLU A 157 8.92 8.25 8.67
N PRO A 158 7.92 7.36 8.76
CA PRO A 158 7.59 6.46 7.67
C PRO A 158 7.11 7.25 6.45
N ALA A 159 7.53 6.85 5.28
CA ALA A 159 7.17 7.47 4.01
C ALA A 159 6.47 6.45 3.10
N TYR A 160 5.68 6.96 2.16
CA TYR A 160 5.12 6.16 1.06
C TYR A 160 5.79 6.58 -0.24
N ILE A 161 6.10 5.62 -1.09
CA ILE A 161 6.59 5.90 -2.43
C ILE A 161 5.41 6.40 -3.28
N ASP A 162 5.47 7.66 -3.69
CA ASP A 162 4.39 8.30 -4.45
C ASP A 162 4.63 8.21 -5.96
N GLU A 163 5.87 8.43 -6.38
CA GLU A 163 6.26 8.41 -7.78
C GLU A 163 7.72 7.95 -7.91
N VAL A 164 7.96 7.10 -8.90
CA VAL A 164 9.31 6.70 -9.31
C VAL A 164 9.46 7.04 -10.79
N LYS A 165 10.42 7.90 -11.10
CA LYS A 165 10.66 8.35 -12.48
C LYS A 165 12.11 8.20 -12.85
N LEU A 166 12.36 7.41 -13.89
CA LEU A 166 13.64 7.32 -14.55
C LEU A 166 13.83 8.57 -15.42
N ILE A 167 14.83 9.38 -15.12
CA ILE A 167 15.15 10.60 -15.88
C ILE A 167 16.11 10.26 -17.02
N SER A 168 17.08 9.41 -16.73
CA SER A 168 18.04 8.85 -17.67
C SER A 168 18.45 7.47 -17.15
N GLU A 169 19.19 6.71 -17.94
CA GLU A 169 19.72 5.39 -17.54
C GLU A 169 20.49 5.44 -16.20
N ASN A 170 21.14 6.57 -15.92
CA ASN A 170 21.96 6.75 -14.72
C ASN A 170 21.28 7.58 -13.62
N LYS A 171 20.03 8.02 -13.81
CA LYS A 171 19.40 8.95 -12.88
C LYS A 171 17.94 8.65 -12.64
N VAL A 172 17.62 8.41 -11.38
CA VAL A 172 16.26 8.12 -10.89
C VAL A 172 15.81 9.21 -9.93
N ARG A 173 14.56 9.63 -10.07
CA ARG A 173 13.86 10.51 -9.15
C ARG A 173 12.78 9.75 -8.44
N ILE A 174 12.82 9.74 -7.10
CA ILE A 174 11.84 9.10 -6.24
C ILE A 174 11.17 10.17 -5.40
N LYS A 175 9.85 10.22 -5.45
CA LYS A 175 9.02 11.13 -4.68
C LYS A 175 8.43 10.40 -3.50
N LEU A 176 8.74 10.86 -2.32
CA LEU A 176 8.28 10.34 -1.05
C LEU A 176 7.12 11.18 -0.54
N ARG A 177 6.08 10.54 -0.04
CA ARG A 177 4.93 11.16 0.59
C ARG A 177 4.92 10.85 2.08
N PHE A 178 4.85 11.89 2.90
CA PHE A 178 4.73 11.80 4.35
C PHE A 178 3.34 12.29 4.75
N ASN A 179 2.58 11.44 5.41
CA ASN A 179 1.29 11.81 5.97
C ASN A 179 1.49 12.32 7.40
N ARG A 180 1.11 13.55 7.65
CA ARG A 180 1.21 14.17 8.98
C ARG A 180 -0.18 14.44 9.51
N ASN A 181 -0.55 13.67 10.52
CA ASN A 181 -1.81 13.83 11.24
C ASN A 181 -1.59 14.74 12.42
N PRO A 182 -2.59 15.56 12.81
CA PRO A 182 -2.51 16.40 13.98
C PRO A 182 -2.30 15.56 15.26
N ILE A 183 -1.42 16.05 16.11
CA ILE A 183 -1.18 15.45 17.43
C ILE A 183 -1.35 16.51 18.51
N VAL A 184 -1.53 16.07 19.76
CA VAL A 184 -1.51 16.98 20.93
C VAL A 184 -0.15 17.65 20.99
N GLY A 185 -0.13 18.96 21.14
CA GLY A 185 1.08 19.79 21.13
C GLY A 185 1.33 20.50 19.79
N ASP A 186 0.64 20.14 18.70
CA ASP A 186 0.75 20.82 17.42
C ASP A 186 0.19 22.25 17.50
N LYS A 187 0.85 23.16 16.81
CA LYS A 187 0.47 24.54 16.73
C LYS A 187 -0.46 24.80 15.54
N PHE A 188 -1.64 25.31 15.83
CA PHE A 188 -2.63 25.77 14.86
C PHE A 188 -2.69 27.30 14.84
N SER A 189 -3.05 27.86 13.72
CA SER A 189 -3.29 29.30 13.57
C SER A 189 -4.51 29.52 12.68
N SER A 190 -5.33 30.50 13.06
CA SER A 190 -6.37 31.01 12.16
C SER A 190 -5.76 31.93 11.09
N ARG A 191 -6.57 32.29 10.09
CA ARG A 191 -6.20 33.27 9.05
C ARG A 191 -5.97 34.69 9.61
N HIS A 192 -6.36 34.92 10.86
CA HIS A 192 -6.22 36.22 11.57
C HIS A 192 -5.05 36.21 12.56
N GLY A 193 -4.14 35.24 12.49
CA GLY A 193 -2.95 35.20 13.33
C GLY A 193 -3.18 34.71 14.77
N GLN A 194 -4.32 34.11 15.07
CA GLN A 194 -4.67 33.54 16.37
C GLN A 194 -4.00 32.15 16.55
N LYS A 195 -2.69 32.16 16.80
CA LYS A 195 -1.95 30.91 17.04
C LYS A 195 -2.35 30.30 18.38
N GLY A 196 -2.52 29.00 18.38
CA GLY A 196 -2.81 28.19 19.56
C GLY A 196 -2.20 26.79 19.45
N VAL A 197 -2.12 26.10 20.55
CA VAL A 197 -1.59 24.74 20.64
C VAL A 197 -2.75 23.79 20.91
N CYS A 198 -2.78 22.65 20.19
CA CYS A 198 -3.71 21.59 20.50
C CYS A 198 -3.41 21.01 21.88
N SER A 199 -4.30 21.23 22.84
CA SER A 199 -4.11 20.78 24.23
C SER A 199 -4.68 19.37 24.44
N VAL A 200 -5.79 19.06 23.82
CA VAL A 200 -6.48 17.77 23.98
C VAL A 200 -7.33 17.43 22.78
N LEU A 201 -7.47 16.13 22.52
CA LEU A 201 -8.39 15.56 21.56
C LEU A 201 -9.59 15.00 22.31
N TRP A 202 -10.77 15.62 22.14
CA TRP A 202 -11.98 15.16 22.79
C TRP A 202 -12.78 14.24 21.88
N PRO A 203 -13.35 13.13 22.41
CA PRO A 203 -14.33 12.31 21.69
C PRO A 203 -15.57 13.14 21.33
N GLN A 204 -16.17 12.88 20.18
CA GLN A 204 -17.33 13.61 19.72
C GLN A 204 -18.51 13.54 20.69
N ARG A 205 -18.68 12.43 21.40
CA ARG A 205 -19.74 12.23 22.42
C ARG A 205 -19.66 13.23 23.58
N ASP A 206 -18.45 13.73 23.88
CA ASP A 206 -18.18 14.64 25.00
C ASP A 206 -18.14 16.10 24.54
N MET A 207 -18.34 16.35 23.23
CA MET A 207 -18.40 17.68 22.65
C MET A 207 -19.77 18.33 22.85
N PRO A 208 -19.82 19.67 23.03
CA PRO A 208 -21.09 20.39 23.00
C PRO A 208 -21.74 20.25 21.63
N PHE A 209 -23.04 20.31 21.58
CA PHE A 209 -23.83 20.24 20.35
C PHE A 209 -24.94 21.27 20.35
N THR A 210 -25.36 21.70 19.17
CA THR A 210 -26.49 22.59 18.98
C THR A 210 -27.79 21.79 18.93
N GLU A 211 -28.94 22.49 19.04
CA GLU A 211 -30.27 21.88 18.89
C GLU A 211 -30.42 21.15 17.54
N SER A 212 -29.78 21.66 16.48
CA SER A 212 -29.76 21.02 15.17
C SER A 212 -28.79 19.84 15.06
N GLY A 213 -28.09 19.46 16.16
CA GLY A 213 -27.16 18.33 16.17
C GLY A 213 -25.74 18.63 15.67
N MET A 214 -25.41 19.89 15.34
CA MET A 214 -24.06 20.27 14.95
C MET A 214 -23.11 20.20 16.15
N THR A 215 -21.94 19.58 15.96
CA THR A 215 -20.84 19.57 16.92
C THR A 215 -19.65 20.36 16.37
N PRO A 216 -18.89 21.12 17.19
CA PRO A 216 -17.73 21.86 16.73
C PRO A 216 -16.57 20.91 16.41
N ASP A 217 -15.74 21.33 15.44
CA ASP A 217 -14.47 20.67 15.13
C ASP A 217 -13.33 21.18 16.03
N ILE A 218 -13.36 22.47 16.36
CA ILE A 218 -12.39 23.15 17.24
C ILE A 218 -13.13 23.99 18.28
N ILE A 219 -12.62 23.94 19.50
CA ILE A 219 -13.00 24.86 20.58
C ILE A 219 -11.79 25.69 20.93
N ILE A 220 -11.93 27.02 20.91
CA ILE A 220 -10.90 27.98 21.26
C ILE A 220 -11.34 28.84 22.44
N ASN A 221 -10.38 29.44 23.12
CA ASN A 221 -10.68 30.38 24.20
C ASN A 221 -11.18 31.70 23.63
N PRO A 222 -12.42 32.16 23.97
CA PRO A 222 -12.98 33.40 23.43
C PRO A 222 -12.24 34.67 23.90
N HIS A 223 -11.51 34.62 24.98
CA HIS A 223 -10.71 35.76 25.49
C HIS A 223 -9.58 36.21 24.52
N ALA A 224 -9.29 35.37 23.53
CA ALA A 224 -8.33 35.75 22.49
C ALA A 224 -8.82 36.87 21.58
N PHE A 225 -10.14 37.04 21.40
CA PHE A 225 -10.70 38.08 20.51
C PHE A 225 -10.48 39.50 21.02
N PRO A 226 -10.88 39.85 22.27
CA PRO A 226 -10.72 41.21 22.77
C PRO A 226 -9.27 41.66 22.88
N SER A 227 -8.42 40.78 23.43
CA SER A 227 -7.02 41.10 23.70
C SER A 227 -6.18 41.30 22.44
N ARG A 228 -6.53 40.66 21.34
CA ARG A 228 -5.80 40.71 20.08
C ARG A 228 -6.51 41.51 19.00
N MET A 229 -7.68 42.08 19.30
CA MET A 229 -8.49 42.89 18.40
C MET A 229 -8.77 42.23 17.04
N THR A 230 -8.92 40.90 17.02
CA THR A 230 -9.17 40.14 15.77
C THR A 230 -10.65 40.09 15.45
N ILE A 231 -11.28 41.22 15.24
CA ILE A 231 -12.70 41.34 14.92
C ILE A 231 -13.04 40.63 13.60
N GLY A 232 -12.11 40.63 12.63
CA GLY A 232 -12.27 39.90 11.38
C GLY A 232 -12.53 38.42 11.54
N MET A 233 -11.96 37.79 12.57
CA MET A 233 -12.20 36.36 12.85
C MET A 233 -13.65 36.14 13.33
N LEU A 234 -14.20 37.04 14.13
CA LEU A 234 -15.61 36.99 14.56
C LEU A 234 -16.55 37.10 13.35
N VAL A 235 -16.30 38.11 12.49
CA VAL A 235 -17.08 38.33 11.25
C VAL A 235 -16.98 37.13 10.33
N GLU A 236 -15.80 36.54 10.17
CA GLU A 236 -15.57 35.32 9.40
C GLU A 236 -16.42 34.12 9.93
N SER A 237 -16.41 33.96 11.24
CA SER A 237 -17.18 32.86 11.88
C SER A 237 -18.69 33.03 11.67
N MET A 238 -19.20 34.28 11.78
CA MET A 238 -20.59 34.62 11.53
C MET A 238 -20.98 34.37 10.07
N ALA A 239 -20.17 34.90 9.14
CA ALA A 239 -20.40 34.71 7.71
C ALA A 239 -20.31 33.26 7.27
N GLY A 240 -19.34 32.51 7.80
CA GLY A 240 -19.21 31.09 7.53
C GLY A 240 -20.43 30.28 8.01
N LYS A 241 -20.95 30.60 9.19
CA LYS A 241 -22.17 29.97 9.71
C LYS A 241 -23.41 30.33 8.85
N ALA A 242 -23.52 31.60 8.47
CA ALA A 242 -24.62 32.06 7.61
C ALA A 242 -24.57 31.35 6.24
N GLY A 243 -23.38 31.26 5.61
CA GLY A 243 -23.19 30.55 4.35
C GLY A 243 -23.49 29.05 4.45
N ALA A 244 -23.15 28.41 5.55
CA ALA A 244 -23.47 26.98 5.76
C ALA A 244 -24.96 26.73 5.96
N CYS A 245 -25.70 27.67 6.53
CA CYS A 245 -27.15 27.52 6.79
C CYS A 245 -28.04 27.95 5.61
N HIS A 246 -27.57 28.88 4.77
CA HIS A 246 -28.40 29.52 3.74
C HIS A 246 -27.86 29.33 2.30
N GLY A 247 -26.69 28.75 2.13
CA GLY A 247 -26.07 28.48 0.83
C GLY A 247 -25.18 29.61 0.34
#